data_4bf5668b4044c596dccee6d567209373
#
_entry.id   4bf5668b4044c596dccee6d567209373
#
_cell.length_a   1.000
_cell.length_b   1.000
_cell.length_c   1.000
_cell.angle_alpha   90.00
_cell.angle_beta   90.00
_cell.angle_gamma   90.00
#
_symmetry.space_group_name_H-M   'P 1'
#
loop_
_entity.id
_entity.type
_entity.pdbx_description
1 polymer ?
#
loop_
_entity_poly.entity_id
_entity_poly.type
_entity_poly.pdbx_seq_one_letter_code
_entity_poly.pdbx_strand_id
1 'polypeptide(L)'
;TAPTVTLSDTDDDNFLASSDTVTITALFNEAMTSTPTISITGVVTNVVMLGGTASFTASDIATSADGANSVFAADMDGDGDMDIVSASGRDHTIAWYENNGAADPSWTATNIATNAIGARSVFAADMDGDGDMDIVSASMSDDTIAWYENNGAADPSWTAADIATSADNARSVFAADMDGDGDMDIVS
;
A
#
# COMPACT_ATOMS: atom_id res chain seq x y z
N THR A 1 -11.73 8.46 -16.49
CA THR A 1 -13.01 8.34 -17.22
C THR A 1 -14.07 9.20 -16.53
N ALA A 2 -15.06 9.72 -17.30
CA ALA A 2 -16.15 10.49 -16.70
C ALA A 2 -16.94 9.61 -15.71
N PRO A 3 -17.40 10.16 -14.57
CA PRO A 3 -18.19 9.40 -13.61
C PRO A 3 -19.52 8.93 -14.24
N THR A 4 -20.00 7.77 -13.84
CA THR A 4 -21.30 7.29 -14.21
C THR A 4 -22.31 7.80 -13.19
N VAL A 5 -23.38 8.46 -13.67
CA VAL A 5 -24.46 8.96 -12.83
C VAL A 5 -25.73 8.18 -13.14
N THR A 6 -26.34 7.61 -12.11
CA THR A 6 -27.63 6.90 -12.21
C THR A 6 -28.68 7.65 -11.38
N LEU A 7 -29.84 7.85 -11.93
CA LEU A 7 -31.02 8.38 -11.22
C LEU A 7 -32.02 7.23 -11.00
N SER A 8 -32.56 7.14 -9.81
CA SER A 8 -33.68 6.29 -9.49
C SER A 8 -34.65 7.04 -8.57
N ASP A 9 -35.94 6.79 -8.71
CA ASP A 9 -36.99 7.26 -7.82
C ASP A 9 -37.64 6.10 -7.04
N THR A 10 -38.60 6.41 -6.22
CA THR A 10 -39.21 5.41 -5.30
C THR A 10 -40.31 4.55 -5.93
N ASP A 11 -40.84 4.88 -7.09
CA ASP A 11 -41.97 4.17 -7.72
C ASP A 11 -41.75 3.75 -9.18
N ASP A 12 -40.64 4.14 -9.78
CA ASP A 12 -40.17 3.73 -11.12
C ASP A 12 -41.14 4.11 -12.26
N ASP A 13 -41.94 5.17 -12.08
CA ASP A 13 -42.92 5.62 -13.08
C ASP A 13 -42.39 6.67 -14.06
N ASN A 14 -41.12 7.11 -13.89
CA ASN A 14 -40.45 8.18 -14.62
C ASN A 14 -41.05 9.60 -14.47
N PHE A 15 -41.89 9.82 -13.48
CA PHE A 15 -42.37 11.12 -13.07
C PHE A 15 -41.96 11.43 -11.64
N LEU A 16 -41.55 12.65 -11.36
CA LEU A 16 -41.19 13.08 -10.01
C LEU A 16 -42.39 13.79 -9.37
N ALA A 17 -43.06 13.14 -8.47
CA ALA A 17 -44.09 13.72 -7.60
C ALA A 17 -43.44 14.40 -6.37
N SER A 18 -44.15 15.28 -5.70
CA SER A 18 -43.66 15.97 -4.49
C SER A 18 -43.44 15.03 -3.28
N SER A 19 -43.88 13.79 -3.38
CA SER A 19 -43.72 12.72 -2.37
C SER A 19 -42.54 11.80 -2.67
N ASP A 20 -41.89 11.93 -3.83
CA ASP A 20 -40.83 11.01 -4.25
C ASP A 20 -39.50 11.36 -3.64
N THR A 21 -38.75 10.32 -3.33
CA THR A 21 -37.35 10.46 -2.97
C THR A 21 -36.50 10.07 -4.16
N VAL A 22 -35.72 11.00 -4.67
CA VAL A 22 -34.77 10.76 -5.75
C VAL A 22 -33.40 10.43 -5.18
N THR A 23 -32.86 9.30 -5.56
CA THR A 23 -31.50 8.93 -5.25
C THR A 23 -30.61 9.17 -6.45
N ILE A 24 -29.59 10.02 -6.29
CA ILE A 24 -28.58 10.27 -7.28
C ILE A 24 -27.29 9.56 -6.83
N THR A 25 -26.90 8.52 -7.57
CA THR A 25 -25.65 7.81 -7.30
C THR A 25 -24.63 8.18 -8.36
N ALA A 26 -23.49 8.77 -7.94
CA ALA A 26 -22.34 9.03 -8.78
C ALA A 26 -21.19 8.13 -8.35
N LEU A 27 -20.75 7.26 -9.24
CA LEU A 27 -19.60 6.41 -9.04
C LEU A 27 -18.37 7.08 -9.65
N PHE A 28 -17.36 7.32 -8.82
CA PHE A 28 -16.07 7.88 -9.23
C PHE A 28 -15.02 6.76 -9.11
N ASN A 29 -14.22 6.62 -10.14
CA ASN A 29 -13.13 5.63 -10.23
C ASN A 29 -11.75 6.22 -9.86
N GLU A 30 -11.74 7.41 -9.28
CA GLU A 30 -10.51 8.10 -8.84
C GLU A 30 -10.83 9.02 -7.66
N ALA A 31 -9.82 9.30 -6.85
CA ALA A 31 -9.95 10.23 -5.73
C ALA A 31 -10.28 11.65 -6.21
N MET A 32 -11.31 12.24 -5.64
CA MET A 32 -11.71 13.60 -5.99
C MET A 32 -10.87 14.63 -5.24
N THR A 33 -10.33 15.58 -5.97
CA THR A 33 -9.53 16.69 -5.42
C THR A 33 -10.38 17.89 -4.95
N SER A 34 -11.69 17.86 -5.20
CA SER A 34 -12.64 18.89 -4.78
C SER A 34 -14.03 18.29 -4.53
N THR A 35 -14.83 18.95 -3.71
CA THR A 35 -16.23 18.58 -3.49
C THR A 35 -17.02 18.65 -4.79
N PRO A 36 -17.74 17.59 -5.21
CA PRO A 36 -18.55 17.62 -6.41
C PRO A 36 -19.74 18.58 -6.19
N THR A 37 -20.10 19.30 -7.24
CA THR A 37 -21.31 20.11 -7.26
C THR A 37 -22.32 19.44 -8.19
N ILE A 38 -23.54 19.29 -7.71
CA ILE A 38 -24.67 18.85 -8.52
C ILE A 38 -25.55 20.07 -8.79
N SER A 39 -25.78 20.37 -10.07
CA SER A 39 -26.76 21.36 -10.48
C SER A 39 -28.07 20.65 -10.84
N ILE A 40 -29.14 20.94 -10.11
CA ILE A 40 -30.49 20.45 -10.44
C ILE A 40 -31.30 21.66 -10.91
N THR A 41 -31.76 21.60 -12.17
CA THR A 41 -32.59 22.67 -12.76
C THR A 41 -34.06 22.30 -12.58
N GLY A 42 -34.80 23.06 -11.79
CA GLY A 42 -36.21 22.83 -11.47
C GLY A 42 -36.61 23.40 -10.13
N VAL A 43 -37.82 23.13 -9.65
CA VAL A 43 -38.28 23.53 -8.31
C VAL A 43 -37.76 22.50 -7.32
N VAL A 44 -36.58 22.75 -6.75
CA VAL A 44 -35.97 21.89 -5.71
C VAL A 44 -35.90 22.68 -4.41
N THR A 45 -36.64 22.24 -3.41
CA THR A 45 -36.55 22.77 -2.05
C THR A 45 -35.81 21.77 -1.16
N ASN A 46 -34.66 22.21 -0.62
CA ASN A 46 -33.84 21.45 0.35
C ASN A 46 -33.07 20.23 -0.19
N VAL A 47 -32.04 20.48 -1.02
CA VAL A 47 -31.03 19.45 -1.31
C VAL A 47 -30.00 19.43 -0.17
N VAL A 48 -30.01 18.40 0.62
CA VAL A 48 -28.95 18.11 1.60
C VAL A 48 -27.95 17.18 0.92
N MET A 49 -26.79 17.72 0.53
CA MET A 49 -25.64 16.91 0.17
C MET A 49 -25.03 16.32 1.45
N LEU A 50 -25.34 15.08 1.75
CA LEU A 50 -24.57 14.33 2.73
C LEU A 50 -23.20 14.01 2.13
N GLY A 51 -22.24 14.88 2.41
CA GLY A 51 -20.83 14.54 2.17
C GLY A 51 -20.53 13.26 2.96
N GLY A 52 -20.27 12.16 2.26
CA GLY A 52 -19.75 10.98 2.91
C GLY A 52 -18.48 11.36 3.64
N THR A 53 -18.47 11.31 4.97
CA THR A 53 -17.21 11.35 5.71
C THR A 53 -16.45 10.11 5.30
N ALA A 54 -15.26 10.29 4.73
CA ALA A 54 -14.36 9.16 4.55
C ALA A 54 -14.14 8.56 5.95
N SER A 55 -14.71 7.39 6.17
CA SER A 55 -14.51 6.66 7.43
C SER A 55 -13.37 5.68 7.18
N PHE A 56 -12.26 5.88 7.86
CA PHE A 56 -11.19 4.89 7.91
C PHE A 56 -11.51 3.92 9.05
N THR A 57 -11.73 2.67 8.70
CA THR A 57 -11.82 1.59 9.69
C THR A 57 -10.41 1.03 9.86
N ALA A 58 -9.89 1.05 11.08
CA ALA A 58 -8.60 0.42 11.38
C ALA A 58 -8.79 -1.11 11.37
N SER A 59 -7.88 -1.80 10.69
CA SER A 59 -7.77 -3.25 10.70
C SER A 59 -6.30 -3.61 10.94
N ASP A 60 -6.05 -4.57 11.82
CA ASP A 60 -4.70 -5.06 12.05
C ASP A 60 -4.30 -6.00 10.92
N ILE A 61 -3.17 -5.71 10.27
CA ILE A 61 -2.55 -6.57 9.25
C ILE A 61 -1.81 -7.72 9.93
N ALA A 62 -1.08 -7.39 10.99
CA ALA A 62 -0.35 -8.35 11.81
C ALA A 62 -0.33 -7.89 13.28
N THR A 63 -0.47 -8.84 14.20
CA THR A 63 -0.38 -8.61 15.65
C THR A 63 0.88 -9.22 16.26
N SER A 64 1.74 -9.87 15.45
CA SER A 64 2.95 -10.56 15.87
C SER A 64 4.25 -9.84 15.52
N ALA A 65 4.19 -8.71 14.80
CA ALA A 65 5.36 -7.90 14.44
C ALA A 65 5.88 -7.13 15.66
N ASP A 66 6.68 -7.77 16.52
CA ASP A 66 7.13 -7.18 17.78
C ASP A 66 8.19 -6.08 17.55
N GLY A 67 7.82 -4.88 17.93
CA GLY A 67 8.67 -3.71 17.71
C GLY A 67 8.79 -3.32 16.23
N ALA A 68 7.69 -3.36 15.48
CA ALA A 68 7.66 -2.87 14.11
C ALA A 68 8.16 -1.42 14.04
N ASN A 69 9.21 -1.19 13.25
CA ASN A 69 9.90 0.08 13.12
C ASN A 69 9.67 0.74 11.77
N SER A 70 9.46 -0.04 10.72
CA SER A 70 9.31 0.43 9.35
C SER A 70 8.37 -0.46 8.58
N VAL A 71 7.63 0.13 7.66
CA VAL A 71 6.85 -0.57 6.65
C VAL A 71 7.07 0.12 5.30
N PHE A 72 6.97 -0.67 4.23
CA PHE A 72 6.96 -0.20 2.86
C PHE A 72 5.85 -0.91 2.09
N ALA A 73 5.20 -0.24 1.15
CA ALA A 73 4.16 -0.83 0.32
C ALA A 73 4.61 -0.86 -1.13
N ALA A 74 4.55 -2.04 -1.74
CA ALA A 74 4.84 -2.29 -3.15
C ALA A 74 4.09 -3.55 -3.59
N ASP A 75 3.88 -3.73 -4.88
CA ASP A 75 3.43 -4.96 -5.51
C ASP A 75 4.65 -5.91 -5.56
N MET A 76 4.72 -6.86 -4.63
CA MET A 76 5.92 -7.69 -4.41
C MET A 76 5.92 -8.99 -5.23
N ASP A 77 4.75 -9.42 -5.71
CA ASP A 77 4.59 -10.66 -6.49
C ASP A 77 4.10 -10.42 -7.93
N GLY A 78 3.89 -9.13 -8.30
CA GLY A 78 3.51 -8.74 -9.65
C GLY A 78 2.04 -9.00 -9.99
N ASP A 79 1.17 -9.21 -9.00
CA ASP A 79 -0.26 -9.48 -9.22
C ASP A 79 -1.11 -8.21 -9.43
N GLY A 80 -0.55 -7.04 -9.17
CA GLY A 80 -1.16 -5.71 -9.34
C GLY A 80 -1.77 -5.13 -8.06
N ASP A 81 -1.75 -5.86 -6.96
CA ASP A 81 -2.21 -5.41 -5.66
C ASP A 81 -1.03 -4.95 -4.78
N MET A 82 -1.27 -3.99 -3.91
CA MET A 82 -0.19 -3.46 -3.06
C MET A 82 -0.03 -4.30 -1.81
N ASP A 83 1.15 -4.87 -1.64
CA ASP A 83 1.58 -5.61 -0.48
C ASP A 83 2.27 -4.72 0.56
N ILE A 84 2.62 -5.31 1.69
CA ILE A 84 3.37 -4.64 2.75
C ILE A 84 4.61 -5.44 3.12
N VAL A 85 5.74 -4.76 3.22
CA VAL A 85 6.97 -5.28 3.82
C VAL A 85 7.22 -4.57 5.14
N SER A 86 7.62 -5.29 6.18
CA SER A 86 7.93 -4.71 7.50
C SER A 86 9.30 -5.08 8.03
N ALA A 87 9.88 -4.17 8.83
CA ALA A 87 11.03 -4.41 9.68
C ALA A 87 10.62 -4.37 11.15
N SER A 88 10.81 -5.47 11.86
CA SER A 88 10.47 -5.63 13.27
C SER A 88 11.72 -5.89 14.10
N GLY A 89 12.06 -4.92 14.98
CA GLY A 89 13.36 -4.91 15.63
C GLY A 89 13.50 -5.78 16.85
N ARG A 90 12.40 -6.17 17.54
CA ARG A 90 12.48 -7.00 18.73
C ARG A 90 12.43 -8.50 18.42
N ASP A 91 11.69 -8.88 17.40
CA ASP A 91 11.66 -10.25 16.88
C ASP A 91 12.66 -10.49 15.75
N HIS A 92 13.43 -9.43 15.36
CA HIS A 92 14.52 -9.51 14.39
C HIS A 92 14.07 -9.96 12.99
N THR A 93 12.84 -9.58 12.61
CA THR A 93 12.17 -10.11 11.43
C THR A 93 12.02 -9.05 10.35
N ILE A 94 12.29 -9.46 9.11
CA ILE A 94 11.79 -8.82 7.89
C ILE A 94 10.66 -9.73 7.39
N ALA A 95 9.47 -9.18 7.22
CA ALA A 95 8.29 -9.93 6.80
C ALA A 95 7.57 -9.25 5.64
N TRP A 96 7.01 -10.06 4.77
CA TRP A 96 6.11 -9.68 3.70
C TRP A 96 4.68 -10.11 4.07
N TYR A 97 3.72 -9.25 3.77
CA TYR A 97 2.29 -9.51 3.94
C TYR A 97 1.64 -9.32 2.58
N GLU A 98 1.35 -10.45 1.95
CA GLU A 98 0.66 -10.54 0.66
C GLU A 98 -0.79 -10.09 0.81
N ASN A 99 -1.22 -9.20 -0.08
CA ASN A 99 -2.58 -8.73 -0.22
C ASN A 99 -3.34 -9.64 -1.20
N ASN A 100 -4.53 -10.09 -0.86
CA ASN A 100 -5.33 -10.95 -1.75
C ASN A 100 -6.20 -10.19 -2.76
N GLY A 101 -6.01 -8.88 -2.93
CA GLY A 101 -6.72 -8.04 -3.91
C GLY A 101 -8.21 -7.85 -3.66
N ALA A 102 -8.74 -8.27 -2.54
CA ALA A 102 -10.15 -8.07 -2.23
C ALA A 102 -10.45 -6.64 -1.79
N ALA A 103 -11.70 -6.18 -2.00
CA ALA A 103 -12.14 -4.86 -1.53
C ALA A 103 -12.05 -4.68 0.00
N ASP A 104 -12.04 -5.79 0.75
CA ASP A 104 -11.74 -5.88 2.17
C ASP A 104 -10.57 -6.90 2.27
N PRO A 105 -9.31 -6.44 2.21
CA PRO A 105 -8.18 -7.30 1.99
C PRO A 105 -7.88 -8.19 3.19
N SER A 106 -7.47 -9.42 2.90
CA SER A 106 -6.83 -10.31 3.86
C SER A 106 -5.35 -10.47 3.53
N TRP A 107 -4.54 -10.66 4.54
CA TRP A 107 -3.09 -10.62 4.46
C TRP A 107 -2.49 -11.98 4.83
N THR A 108 -1.61 -12.48 3.96
CA THR A 108 -0.82 -13.70 4.22
C THR A 108 0.60 -13.30 4.61
N ALA A 109 1.03 -13.66 5.83
CA ALA A 109 2.35 -13.28 6.33
C ALA A 109 3.41 -14.32 5.97
N THR A 110 4.53 -13.87 5.42
CA THR A 110 5.72 -14.67 5.13
C THR A 110 6.95 -13.99 5.72
N ASN A 111 7.73 -14.72 6.53
CA ASN A 111 9.01 -14.21 7.03
C ASN A 111 10.08 -14.35 5.96
N ILE A 112 10.69 -13.25 5.57
CA ILE A 112 11.81 -13.20 4.63
C ILE A 112 13.12 -13.46 5.35
N ALA A 113 13.30 -12.80 6.51
CA ALA A 113 14.44 -13.04 7.40
C ALA A 113 14.00 -13.00 8.86
N THR A 114 14.61 -13.84 9.70
CA THR A 114 14.38 -13.90 11.16
C THR A 114 15.66 -13.65 11.98
N ASN A 115 16.70 -13.15 11.31
CA ASN A 115 18.01 -12.86 11.89
C ASN A 115 18.49 -11.43 11.63
N ALA A 116 17.62 -10.52 11.20
CA ALA A 116 17.88 -9.10 11.02
C ALA A 116 17.90 -8.39 12.39
N ILE A 117 19.01 -8.52 13.15
CA ILE A 117 19.03 -8.18 14.57
C ILE A 117 18.82 -6.67 14.80
N GLY A 118 17.68 -6.34 15.38
CA GLY A 118 17.30 -4.93 15.58
C GLY A 118 16.92 -4.23 14.30
N ALA A 119 16.21 -4.91 13.39
CA ALA A 119 15.71 -4.35 12.14
C ALA A 119 15.01 -3.01 12.34
N ARG A 120 15.39 -1.99 11.55
CA ARG A 120 14.96 -0.60 11.70
C ARG A 120 14.25 -0.03 10.50
N SER A 121 14.69 -0.41 9.31
CA SER A 121 14.20 0.16 8.06
C SER A 121 14.11 -0.91 7.00
N VAL A 122 13.12 -0.81 6.16
CA VAL A 122 13.00 -1.54 4.89
C VAL A 122 12.65 -0.58 3.78
N PHE A 123 13.08 -0.91 2.57
CA PHE A 123 12.71 -0.26 1.33
C PHE A 123 12.59 -1.32 0.24
N ALA A 124 11.67 -1.15 -0.70
CA ALA A 124 11.54 -2.03 -1.85
C ALA A 124 11.80 -1.27 -3.14
N ALA A 125 12.60 -1.88 -4.01
CA ALA A 125 12.90 -1.42 -5.36
C ALA A 125 13.39 -2.60 -6.19
N ASP A 126 13.29 -2.50 -7.52
CA ASP A 126 13.99 -3.38 -8.46
C ASP A 126 15.48 -3.03 -8.41
N MET A 127 16.26 -3.82 -7.67
CA MET A 127 17.67 -3.50 -7.36
C MET A 127 18.65 -3.95 -8.44
N ASP A 128 18.28 -4.95 -9.23
CA ASP A 128 19.17 -5.52 -10.27
C ASP A 128 18.63 -5.33 -11.69
N GLY A 129 17.46 -4.68 -11.85
CA GLY A 129 16.91 -4.31 -13.14
C GLY A 129 16.19 -5.46 -13.85
N ASP A 130 15.78 -6.51 -13.11
CA ASP A 130 15.09 -7.67 -13.67
C ASP A 130 13.57 -7.47 -13.77
N GLY A 131 13.03 -6.43 -13.16
CA GLY A 131 11.64 -6.01 -13.17
C GLY A 131 10.85 -6.43 -11.94
N ASP A 132 11.43 -7.20 -11.03
CA ASP A 132 10.82 -7.67 -9.80
C ASP A 132 11.20 -6.77 -8.61
N MET A 133 10.32 -6.67 -7.61
CA MET A 133 10.59 -5.81 -6.45
C MET A 133 11.39 -6.56 -5.41
N ASP A 134 12.61 -6.10 -5.16
CA ASP A 134 13.50 -6.57 -4.11
C ASP A 134 13.30 -5.82 -2.80
N ILE A 135 13.92 -6.31 -1.73
CA ILE A 135 13.92 -5.64 -0.43
C ILE A 135 15.34 -5.33 0.01
N VAL A 136 15.55 -4.11 0.50
CA VAL A 136 16.75 -3.74 1.25
C VAL A 136 16.40 -3.41 2.68
N SER A 137 17.23 -3.80 3.64
CA SER A 137 17.01 -3.55 5.07
C SER A 137 18.22 -2.97 5.76
N ALA A 138 17.96 -2.18 6.81
CA ALA A 138 18.96 -1.73 7.77
C ALA A 138 18.68 -2.33 9.14
N SER A 139 19.67 -2.99 9.73
CA SER A 139 19.62 -3.65 11.03
C SER A 139 20.66 -3.02 11.98
N MET A 140 20.15 -2.43 13.07
CA MET A 140 20.93 -1.59 13.96
C MET A 140 21.90 -2.37 14.86
N SER A 141 21.54 -3.58 15.28
CA SER A 141 22.25 -4.30 16.32
C SER A 141 23.26 -5.33 15.81
N ASP A 142 23.20 -5.63 14.52
CA ASP A 142 24.22 -6.42 13.81
C ASP A 142 24.99 -5.59 12.77
N ASP A 143 24.74 -4.27 12.76
CA ASP A 143 25.44 -3.29 11.91
C ASP A 143 25.38 -3.64 10.41
N THR A 144 24.22 -4.21 9.97
CA THR A 144 24.08 -4.81 8.64
C THR A 144 23.13 -4.00 7.75
N ILE A 145 23.52 -3.82 6.50
CA ILE A 145 22.64 -3.52 5.38
C ILE A 145 22.54 -4.79 4.54
N ALA A 146 21.34 -5.30 4.35
CA ALA A 146 21.08 -6.53 3.61
C ALA A 146 20.14 -6.28 2.43
N TRP A 147 20.34 -7.05 1.38
CA TRP A 147 19.48 -7.16 0.21
C TRP A 147 18.84 -8.55 0.18
N TYR A 148 17.58 -8.61 -0.19
CA TYR A 148 16.82 -9.84 -0.39
C TYR A 148 16.29 -9.79 -1.81
N GLU A 149 16.97 -10.52 -2.71
CA GLU A 149 16.63 -10.65 -4.11
C GLU A 149 15.36 -11.49 -4.27
N ASN A 150 14.39 -10.94 -5.00
CA ASN A 150 13.16 -11.60 -5.40
C ASN A 150 13.43 -12.47 -6.63
N ASN A 151 12.85 -13.65 -6.71
CA ASN A 151 13.02 -14.53 -7.88
C ASN A 151 11.95 -14.38 -8.96
N GLY A 152 11.07 -13.37 -8.86
CA GLY A 152 10.01 -13.05 -9.82
C GLY A 152 8.93 -14.10 -9.99
N ALA A 153 8.79 -15.02 -9.05
CA ALA A 153 7.70 -15.99 -9.08
C ALA A 153 6.43 -15.40 -8.46
N ALA A 154 5.24 -15.85 -8.91
CA ALA A 154 3.95 -15.47 -8.32
C ALA A 154 3.80 -15.88 -6.82
N ASP A 155 4.66 -16.76 -6.33
CA ASP A 155 4.87 -17.09 -4.90
C ASP A 155 6.38 -16.92 -4.68
N PRO A 156 6.84 -15.68 -4.39
CA PRO A 156 8.24 -15.33 -4.43
C PRO A 156 9.07 -16.01 -3.33
N SER A 157 10.29 -16.36 -3.70
CA SER A 157 11.33 -16.78 -2.78
C SER A 157 12.49 -15.77 -2.79
N TRP A 158 13.12 -15.59 -1.66
CA TRP A 158 14.04 -14.52 -1.39
C TRP A 158 15.45 -15.05 -1.14
N THR A 159 16.45 -14.48 -1.83
CA THR A 159 17.85 -14.79 -1.62
C THR A 159 18.51 -13.64 -0.86
N ALA A 160 18.96 -13.89 0.38
CA ALA A 160 19.59 -12.88 1.20
C ALA A 160 21.07 -12.70 0.89
N ALA A 161 21.52 -11.46 0.81
CA ALA A 161 22.91 -11.08 0.69
C ALA A 161 23.22 -9.87 1.59
N ASP A 162 24.29 -9.94 2.39
CA ASP A 162 24.76 -8.80 3.16
C ASP A 162 25.56 -7.87 2.22
N ILE A 163 25.11 -6.62 2.11
CA ILE A 163 25.81 -5.56 1.35
C ILE A 163 26.91 -4.94 2.20
N ALA A 164 26.61 -4.68 3.48
CA ALA A 164 27.56 -4.17 4.45
C ALA A 164 27.33 -4.81 5.82
N THR A 165 28.39 -5.19 6.51
CA THR A 165 28.39 -5.77 7.86
C THR A 165 29.12 -4.90 8.87
N SER A 166 29.34 -3.64 8.53
CA SER A 166 30.04 -2.63 9.36
C SER A 166 29.34 -1.26 9.31
N ALA A 167 28.04 -1.26 8.99
CA ALA A 167 27.16 -0.08 9.02
C ALA A 167 26.73 0.21 10.48
N ASP A 168 27.65 0.74 11.30
CA ASP A 168 27.50 0.93 12.73
C ASP A 168 26.19 1.67 13.08
N ASN A 169 25.29 1.00 13.81
CA ASN A 169 23.97 1.51 14.16
C ASN A 169 23.09 1.89 12.96
N ALA A 170 23.08 1.13 11.89
CA ALA A 170 22.22 1.38 10.72
C ALA A 170 20.76 1.56 11.12
N ARG A 171 20.12 2.67 10.70
CA ARG A 171 18.78 3.06 11.14
C ARG A 171 17.81 3.30 10.00
N SER A 172 18.32 3.59 8.84
CA SER A 172 17.55 3.91 7.65
C SER A 172 18.23 3.32 6.43
N VAL A 173 17.45 2.92 5.45
CA VAL A 173 17.93 2.53 4.14
C VAL A 173 17.01 3.12 3.09
N PHE A 174 17.58 3.53 1.98
CA PHE A 174 16.86 4.04 0.81
C PHE A 174 17.63 3.61 -0.45
N ALA A 175 16.89 3.32 -1.52
CA ALA A 175 17.48 3.01 -2.80
C ALA A 175 17.04 4.03 -3.86
N ALA A 176 17.96 4.49 -4.69
CA ALA A 176 17.71 5.33 -5.84
C ALA A 176 18.94 5.31 -6.77
N ASP A 177 18.74 5.60 -8.04
CA ASP A 177 19.84 5.90 -8.97
C ASP A 177 20.43 7.28 -8.60
N MET A 178 21.54 7.28 -7.86
CA MET A 178 22.14 8.49 -7.28
C MET A 178 23.13 9.18 -8.23
N ASP A 179 23.71 8.45 -9.17
CA ASP A 179 24.69 8.99 -10.09
C ASP A 179 24.21 9.08 -11.56
N GLY A 180 22.99 8.57 -11.84
CA GLY A 180 22.31 8.67 -13.13
C GLY A 180 22.79 7.66 -14.17
N ASP A 181 23.34 6.52 -13.71
CA ASP A 181 23.82 5.47 -14.60
C ASP A 181 22.73 4.42 -14.94
N GLY A 182 21.61 4.45 -14.23
CA GLY A 182 20.45 3.58 -14.43
C GLY A 182 20.36 2.42 -13.45
N ASP A 183 21.41 2.20 -12.64
CA ASP A 183 21.42 1.17 -11.60
C ASP A 183 20.97 1.76 -10.24
N MET A 184 20.44 0.92 -9.35
CA MET A 184 19.97 1.37 -8.04
C MET A 184 21.11 1.37 -7.03
N ASP A 185 21.38 2.55 -6.47
CA ASP A 185 22.31 2.76 -5.36
C ASP A 185 21.63 2.65 -4.01
N ILE A 186 22.40 2.36 -2.96
CA ILE A 186 21.90 2.28 -1.58
C ILE A 186 22.53 3.36 -0.71
N VAL A 187 21.66 4.06 0.03
CA VAL A 187 22.03 5.05 1.04
C VAL A 187 21.53 4.61 2.42
N SER A 188 22.40 4.67 3.43
CA SER A 188 22.07 4.30 4.81
C SER A 188 22.67 5.29 5.82
#